data_31d6082dbe6288e377a202be30bef981
#
_entry.id   31d6082dbe6288e377a202be30bef981
#
_cell.length_a   1.000
_cell.length_b   1.000
_cell.length_c   1.000
_cell.angle_alpha   90.00
_cell.angle_beta   90.00
_cell.angle_gamma   90.00
#
_symmetry.space_group_name_H-M   'P 1'
#
loop_
_entity.id
_entity.type
_entity.pdbx_description
1 polymer ?
#
loop_
_entity_poly.entity_id
_entity_poly.type
_entity_poly.pdbx_seq_one_letter_code
_entity_poly.pdbx_strand_id
1 'polypeptide(L)'
;MSFSLVNIGRSGITASRASLEVTAQNIANAETEGYVRRSIDQVEAAAPGRVGQDIYGHFNGVRIGDLSRPDLPLLSAEVRRSGSSFSAADTEVAALTRIETAVEEAGIFDAIVEFEASLAQLEADPLNSSLRANTLEQGRALAETFQLSNNAITQSADFLRLEAQTGVTTINGLTADLAQNNASLNRTVVGTGSHAVLLDQRDVLLEQLSREVGISTEFGEDGTVNVRLNDSSGPLLVELGNSATMTATEQANGTLDFAVDGAAATPVSGAIAGRASALQMQADVLSNLDTIAAGAISALNASQASGSDQDGGAGGPFFSGSGAGDIALALSDGRAIATAPSGAAANSLDTTNLAALRGALANNGPAAQTDTLMFDLSNSVRNRRS
;
A
#
# COMPACT_ATOMS: atom_id res chain seq x y z
N MET A 1 -20.41 -57.62 -41.25
CA MET A 1 -20.12 -56.29 -41.80
C MET A 1 -21.10 -55.22 -41.32
N SER A 2 -22.41 -55.53 -41.12
CA SER A 2 -23.44 -54.48 -40.77
C SER A 2 -23.25 -53.88 -39.35
N PHE A 3 -22.80 -54.68 -38.38
CA PHE A 3 -22.65 -54.20 -36.97
C PHE A 3 -21.48 -53.24 -36.80
N SER A 4 -20.40 -53.35 -37.55
CA SER A 4 -19.24 -52.44 -37.42
C SER A 4 -19.55 -51.03 -37.97
N LEU A 5 -20.26 -50.92 -39.11
CA LEU A 5 -20.67 -49.64 -39.67
C LEU A 5 -21.63 -48.86 -38.75
N VAL A 6 -22.58 -49.58 -38.10
CA VAL A 6 -23.51 -48.97 -37.11
C VAL A 6 -22.77 -48.45 -35.90
N ASN A 7 -21.77 -49.22 -35.41
CA ASN A 7 -20.95 -48.80 -34.26
C ASN A 7 -20.08 -47.58 -34.60
N ILE A 8 -19.47 -47.53 -35.80
CA ILE A 8 -18.71 -46.38 -36.30
C ILE A 8 -19.62 -45.13 -36.35
N GLY A 9 -20.82 -45.26 -36.95
CA GLY A 9 -21.78 -44.17 -37.02
C GLY A 9 -22.23 -43.69 -35.62
N ARG A 10 -22.50 -44.61 -34.70
CA ARG A 10 -22.88 -44.31 -33.31
C ARG A 10 -21.76 -43.59 -32.57
N SER A 11 -20.49 -44.04 -32.72
CA SER A 11 -19.35 -43.37 -32.09
C SER A 11 -19.15 -41.94 -32.60
N GLY A 12 -19.30 -41.70 -33.91
CA GLY A 12 -19.24 -40.38 -34.51
C GLY A 12 -20.34 -39.44 -33.99
N ILE A 13 -21.58 -39.94 -33.90
CA ILE A 13 -22.70 -39.14 -33.33
C ILE A 13 -22.44 -38.79 -31.87
N THR A 14 -21.93 -39.73 -31.09
CA THR A 14 -21.61 -39.47 -29.66
C THR A 14 -20.52 -38.44 -29.52
N ALA A 15 -19.44 -38.51 -30.32
CA ALA A 15 -18.35 -37.53 -30.32
C ALA A 15 -18.83 -36.13 -30.75
N SER A 16 -19.67 -36.04 -31.79
CA SER A 16 -20.24 -34.78 -32.25
C SER A 16 -21.16 -34.15 -31.20
N ARG A 17 -21.97 -34.95 -30.50
CA ARG A 17 -22.81 -34.44 -29.38
C ARG A 17 -21.96 -33.86 -28.23
N ALA A 18 -20.90 -34.55 -27.83
CA ALA A 18 -19.99 -34.08 -26.80
C ALA A 18 -19.30 -32.76 -27.20
N SER A 19 -18.89 -32.63 -28.48
CA SER A 19 -18.29 -31.38 -28.97
C SER A 19 -19.30 -30.21 -28.98
N LEU A 20 -20.56 -30.49 -29.35
CA LEU A 20 -21.63 -29.49 -29.28
C LEU A 20 -21.95 -29.08 -27.83
N GLU A 21 -21.94 -30.02 -26.92
CA GLU A 21 -22.15 -29.72 -25.48
C GLU A 21 -21.07 -28.83 -24.91
N VAL A 22 -19.79 -29.12 -25.21
CA VAL A 22 -18.68 -28.25 -24.79
C VAL A 22 -18.76 -26.86 -25.44
N THR A 23 -19.17 -26.80 -26.72
CA THR A 23 -19.38 -25.53 -27.40
C THR A 23 -20.49 -24.71 -26.74
N ALA A 24 -21.59 -25.37 -26.40
CA ALA A 24 -22.71 -24.73 -25.68
C ALA A 24 -22.28 -24.24 -24.28
N GLN A 25 -21.47 -25.02 -23.54
CA GLN A 25 -20.91 -24.60 -22.27
C GLN A 25 -19.96 -23.41 -22.43
N ASN A 26 -19.10 -23.38 -23.46
CA ASN A 26 -18.24 -22.23 -23.76
C ASN A 26 -19.05 -20.96 -24.04
N ILE A 27 -20.16 -21.06 -24.78
CA ILE A 27 -21.03 -19.92 -25.08
C ILE A 27 -21.74 -19.47 -23.78
N ALA A 28 -22.30 -20.39 -23.02
CA ALA A 28 -23.02 -20.06 -21.79
C ALA A 28 -22.14 -19.41 -20.73
N ASN A 29 -20.86 -19.75 -20.68
CA ASN A 29 -19.90 -19.23 -19.70
C ASN A 29 -18.94 -18.19 -20.27
N ALA A 30 -19.17 -17.66 -21.48
CA ALA A 30 -18.26 -16.72 -22.14
C ALA A 30 -17.99 -15.45 -21.32
N GLU A 31 -18.95 -15.03 -20.47
CA GLU A 31 -18.84 -13.87 -19.58
C GLU A 31 -18.61 -14.25 -18.10
N THR A 32 -18.40 -15.52 -17.82
CA THR A 32 -18.09 -15.98 -16.44
C THR A 32 -16.62 -15.70 -16.15
N GLU A 33 -16.37 -14.96 -15.07
CA GLU A 33 -15.01 -14.63 -14.63
C GLU A 33 -14.18 -15.90 -14.38
N GLY A 34 -12.97 -15.95 -14.91
CA GLY A 34 -12.05 -17.07 -14.76
C GLY A 34 -12.36 -18.28 -15.66
N TYR A 35 -13.46 -18.26 -16.42
CA TYR A 35 -13.77 -19.38 -17.31
C TYR A 35 -12.82 -19.40 -18.51
N VAL A 36 -12.15 -20.53 -18.72
CA VAL A 36 -11.29 -20.75 -19.88
C VAL A 36 -11.97 -21.68 -20.87
N ARG A 37 -11.97 -21.27 -22.16
CA ARG A 37 -12.54 -22.04 -23.26
C ARG A 37 -11.99 -23.46 -23.29
N ARG A 38 -12.87 -24.45 -23.46
CA ARG A 38 -12.55 -25.87 -23.47
C ARG A 38 -12.76 -26.45 -24.86
N SER A 39 -12.00 -27.48 -25.21
CA SER A 39 -12.18 -28.31 -26.40
C SER A 39 -12.11 -29.80 -26.07
N ILE A 40 -12.74 -30.62 -26.86
CA ILE A 40 -12.65 -32.09 -26.76
C ILE A 40 -11.79 -32.59 -27.90
N ASP A 41 -10.80 -33.39 -27.56
CA ASP A 41 -10.02 -34.09 -28.55
C ASP A 41 -10.78 -35.37 -29.02
N GLN A 42 -10.79 -35.62 -30.32
CA GLN A 42 -11.37 -36.82 -30.92
C GLN A 42 -10.22 -37.69 -31.41
N VAL A 43 -10.15 -38.88 -30.90
CA VAL A 43 -9.08 -39.83 -31.22
C VAL A 43 -9.67 -41.02 -31.95
N GLU A 44 -9.00 -41.48 -32.99
CA GLU A 44 -9.37 -42.71 -33.66
C GLU A 44 -9.39 -43.93 -32.70
N ALA A 45 -10.49 -44.65 -32.69
CA ALA A 45 -10.59 -45.90 -31.93
C ALA A 45 -9.89 -47.02 -32.70
N ALA A 46 -8.55 -47.10 -32.61
CA ALA A 46 -7.78 -48.18 -33.19
C ALA A 46 -8.01 -49.49 -32.41
N ALA A 47 -8.31 -50.60 -33.10
CA ALA A 47 -8.26 -51.91 -32.48
C ALA A 47 -6.78 -52.29 -32.18
N PRO A 48 -6.47 -52.88 -31.01
CA PRO A 48 -5.14 -53.43 -30.77
C PRO A 48 -4.88 -54.58 -31.75
N GLY A 49 -4.20 -54.28 -32.86
CA GLY A 49 -3.80 -55.29 -33.85
C GLY A 49 -2.77 -56.23 -33.25
N ARG A 50 -2.99 -57.55 -33.34
CA ARG A 50 -1.92 -58.55 -33.15
C ARG A 50 -0.91 -58.36 -34.27
N VAL A 51 0.34 -58.17 -33.93
CA VAL A 51 1.46 -58.12 -34.88
C VAL A 51 1.42 -59.43 -35.70
N GLY A 52 1.05 -59.34 -36.98
CA GLY A 52 1.18 -60.45 -37.95
C GLY A 52 -0.07 -60.90 -38.69
N GLN A 53 -1.24 -60.39 -38.48
CA GLN A 53 -2.43 -60.69 -39.26
C GLN A 53 -3.32 -59.50 -39.52
N ASP A 54 -3.57 -59.33 -40.80
CA ASP A 54 -4.48 -58.39 -41.47
C ASP A 54 -3.96 -56.96 -41.76
N ILE A 55 -3.68 -56.78 -43.07
CA ILE A 55 -3.39 -55.49 -43.75
C ILE A 55 -4.61 -54.57 -43.79
N TYR A 56 -5.78 -55.06 -43.35
CA TYR A 56 -7.02 -54.26 -43.25
C TYR A 56 -7.27 -53.95 -41.79
N GLY A 57 -6.70 -52.82 -41.32
CA GLY A 57 -7.01 -52.28 -39.97
C GLY A 57 -8.52 -52.20 -39.79
N HIS A 58 -9.02 -52.73 -38.68
CA HIS A 58 -10.42 -52.57 -38.27
C HIS A 58 -10.62 -51.14 -37.79
N PHE A 59 -11.23 -50.30 -38.62
CA PHE A 59 -11.69 -48.99 -38.25
C PHE A 59 -12.84 -49.12 -37.25
N ASN A 60 -12.61 -48.74 -35.99
CA ASN A 60 -13.59 -48.86 -34.90
C ASN A 60 -14.32 -47.54 -34.58
N GLY A 61 -14.19 -46.53 -35.44
CA GLY A 61 -14.81 -45.23 -35.25
C GLY A 61 -13.99 -44.26 -34.42
N VAL A 62 -14.65 -43.38 -33.69
CA VAL A 62 -14.05 -42.27 -32.94
C VAL A 62 -14.28 -42.47 -31.45
N ARG A 63 -13.25 -42.23 -30.66
CA ARG A 63 -13.31 -42.14 -29.19
C ARG A 63 -13.17 -40.69 -28.77
N ILE A 64 -13.96 -40.29 -27.80
CA ILE A 64 -13.81 -39.00 -27.10
C ILE A 64 -12.50 -39.11 -26.29
N GLY A 65 -11.58 -38.20 -26.56
CA GLY A 65 -10.32 -38.02 -25.80
C GLY A 65 -10.54 -37.12 -24.56
N ASP A 66 -9.48 -36.53 -24.14
CA ASP A 66 -9.49 -35.66 -22.96
C ASP A 66 -10.10 -34.30 -23.27
N LEU A 67 -10.66 -33.67 -22.25
CA LEU A 67 -11.07 -32.29 -22.29
C LEU A 67 -9.80 -31.42 -22.21
N SER A 68 -9.51 -30.70 -23.31
CA SER A 68 -8.35 -29.81 -23.40
C SER A 68 -8.75 -28.39 -23.03
N ARG A 69 -7.88 -27.71 -22.30
CA ARG A 69 -7.94 -26.32 -21.92
C ARG A 69 -6.63 -25.64 -22.33
N PRO A 70 -6.65 -24.53 -23.10
CA PRO A 70 -5.43 -23.78 -23.39
C PRO A 70 -4.77 -23.34 -22.08
N ASP A 71 -3.51 -23.65 -21.92
CA ASP A 71 -2.68 -23.18 -20.81
C ASP A 71 -1.55 -22.30 -21.38
N LEU A 72 -1.46 -21.07 -20.87
CA LEU A 72 -0.45 -20.09 -21.25
C LEU A 72 0.29 -19.60 -20.01
N PRO A 73 1.05 -20.48 -19.34
CA PRO A 73 1.61 -20.21 -18.02
C PRO A 73 2.52 -18.98 -17.97
N LEU A 74 3.29 -18.71 -19.02
CA LEU A 74 4.15 -17.55 -19.12
C LEU A 74 3.34 -16.23 -19.21
N LEU A 75 2.28 -16.23 -20.01
CA LEU A 75 1.41 -15.05 -20.15
C LEU A 75 0.64 -14.79 -18.84
N SER A 76 0.09 -15.84 -18.25
CA SER A 76 -0.61 -15.72 -16.95
C SER A 76 0.32 -15.25 -15.83
N ALA A 77 1.57 -15.71 -15.80
CA ALA A 77 2.57 -15.24 -14.85
C ALA A 77 2.89 -13.76 -15.06
N GLU A 78 3.02 -13.30 -16.31
CA GLU A 78 3.27 -11.91 -16.64
C GLU A 78 2.08 -11.01 -16.27
N VAL A 79 0.84 -11.45 -16.53
CA VAL A 79 -0.38 -10.73 -16.12
C VAL A 79 -0.43 -10.59 -14.61
N ARG A 80 -0.16 -11.65 -13.86
CA ARG A 80 -0.11 -11.61 -12.38
C ARG A 80 0.98 -10.67 -11.88
N ARG A 81 2.19 -10.73 -12.47
CA ARG A 81 3.31 -9.86 -12.10
C ARG A 81 2.99 -8.38 -12.36
N SER A 82 2.47 -8.07 -13.54
CA SER A 82 2.06 -6.69 -13.90
C SER A 82 0.92 -6.20 -13.04
N GLY A 83 -0.10 -7.04 -12.79
CA GLY A 83 -1.22 -6.74 -11.90
C GLY A 83 -0.78 -6.48 -10.46
N SER A 84 0.18 -7.28 -9.94
CA SER A 84 0.77 -7.09 -8.62
C SER A 84 1.53 -5.76 -8.50
N SER A 85 2.34 -5.43 -9.50
CA SER A 85 3.08 -4.16 -9.54
C SER A 85 2.14 -2.96 -9.62
N PHE A 86 1.10 -3.05 -10.46
CA PHE A 86 0.06 -2.02 -10.55
C PHE A 86 -0.68 -1.85 -9.22
N SER A 87 -1.08 -2.95 -8.56
CA SER A 87 -1.78 -2.90 -7.28
C SER A 87 -0.94 -2.24 -6.18
N ALA A 88 0.38 -2.51 -6.16
CA ALA A 88 1.30 -1.85 -5.23
C ALA A 88 1.36 -0.34 -5.47
N ALA A 89 1.58 0.08 -6.73
CA ALA A 89 1.69 1.49 -7.10
C ALA A 89 0.37 2.25 -6.86
N ASP A 90 -0.77 1.67 -7.24
CA ASP A 90 -2.09 2.28 -7.06
C ASP A 90 -2.41 2.50 -5.58
N THR A 91 -2.15 1.48 -4.75
CA THR A 91 -2.34 1.56 -3.30
C THR A 91 -1.42 2.60 -2.65
N GLU A 92 -0.14 2.63 -3.05
CA GLU A 92 0.83 3.61 -2.56
C GLU A 92 0.43 5.04 -2.95
N VAL A 93 0.07 5.28 -4.22
CA VAL A 93 -0.38 6.60 -4.70
C VAL A 93 -1.64 7.07 -3.96
N ALA A 94 -2.62 6.19 -3.76
CA ALA A 94 -3.83 6.54 -3.03
C ALA A 94 -3.51 6.97 -1.58
N ALA A 95 -2.60 6.26 -0.91
CA ALA A 95 -2.18 6.59 0.44
C ALA A 95 -1.37 7.90 0.50
N LEU A 96 -0.39 8.07 -0.39
CA LEU A 96 0.43 9.29 -0.45
C LEU A 96 -0.40 10.53 -0.77
N THR A 97 -1.41 10.42 -1.64
CA THR A 97 -2.33 11.53 -1.94
C THR A 97 -3.13 11.95 -0.70
N ARG A 98 -3.53 10.99 0.16
CA ARG A 98 -4.20 11.33 1.44
C ARG A 98 -3.27 12.08 2.39
N ILE A 99 -1.99 11.67 2.46
CA ILE A 99 -0.99 12.35 3.29
C ILE A 99 -0.73 13.77 2.78
N GLU A 100 -0.54 13.93 1.46
CA GLU A 100 -0.35 15.24 0.80
C GLU A 100 -1.51 16.18 1.15
N THR A 101 -2.76 15.73 0.95
CA THR A 101 -3.95 16.49 1.28
C THR A 101 -4.01 16.86 2.77
N ALA A 102 -3.67 15.94 3.68
CA ALA A 102 -3.70 16.19 5.11
C ALA A 102 -2.67 17.26 5.54
N VAL A 103 -1.49 17.28 4.93
CA VAL A 103 -0.44 18.29 5.20
C VAL A 103 -0.82 19.66 4.59
N GLU A 104 -1.35 19.66 3.35
CA GLU A 104 -1.83 20.90 2.69
C GLU A 104 -2.98 21.55 3.46
N GLU A 105 -4.02 20.80 3.79
CA GLU A 105 -5.21 21.30 4.50
C GLU A 105 -4.89 21.81 5.90
N ALA A 106 -3.84 21.32 6.53
CA ALA A 106 -3.40 21.80 7.84
C ALA A 106 -2.88 23.25 7.78
N GLY A 107 -2.29 23.69 6.66
CA GLY A 107 -1.88 25.09 6.46
C GLY A 107 -0.68 25.52 7.32
N ILE A 108 0.26 24.62 7.60
CA ILE A 108 1.44 24.91 8.46
C ILE A 108 2.27 26.08 7.91
N PHE A 109 2.49 26.09 6.59
CA PHE A 109 3.25 27.17 5.94
C PHE A 109 2.61 28.54 6.19
N ASP A 110 1.31 28.64 5.98
CA ASP A 110 0.56 29.88 6.17
C ASP A 110 0.58 30.32 7.65
N ALA A 111 0.41 29.39 8.58
CA ALA A 111 0.48 29.68 10.01
C ALA A 111 1.86 30.21 10.45
N ILE A 112 2.96 29.68 9.88
CA ILE A 112 4.32 30.20 10.12
C ILE A 112 4.44 31.62 9.59
N VAL A 113 4.00 31.87 8.35
CA VAL A 113 4.05 33.20 7.70
C VAL A 113 3.21 34.23 8.47
N GLU A 114 2.02 33.86 8.94
CA GLU A 114 1.16 34.74 9.75
C GLU A 114 1.79 35.05 11.12
N PHE A 115 2.43 34.09 11.75
CA PHE A 115 3.17 34.28 12.99
C PHE A 115 4.38 35.22 12.76
N GLU A 116 5.17 35.02 11.70
CA GLU A 116 6.28 35.94 11.33
C GLU A 116 5.79 37.35 11.05
N ALA A 117 4.66 37.49 10.35
CA ALA A 117 4.04 38.79 10.08
C ALA A 117 3.60 39.48 11.36
N SER A 118 3.08 38.74 12.35
CA SER A 118 2.70 39.28 13.65
C SER A 118 3.90 39.84 14.45
N LEU A 119 5.04 39.12 14.38
CA LEU A 119 6.31 39.58 14.97
C LEU A 119 6.83 40.82 14.28
N ALA A 120 6.69 40.94 12.95
CA ALA A 120 7.08 42.14 12.19
C ALA A 120 6.21 43.37 12.55
N GLN A 121 4.91 43.15 12.78
CA GLN A 121 4.01 44.22 13.25
C GLN A 121 4.37 44.66 14.66
N LEU A 122 4.71 43.74 15.56
CA LEU A 122 5.13 44.07 16.92
C LEU A 122 6.44 44.85 16.95
N GLU A 123 7.36 44.58 15.99
CA GLU A 123 8.62 45.35 15.88
C GLU A 123 8.38 46.86 15.64
N ALA A 124 7.30 47.23 14.95
CA ALA A 124 6.96 48.63 14.68
C ALA A 124 6.46 49.38 15.93
N ASP A 125 5.80 48.69 16.89
CA ASP A 125 5.34 49.25 18.16
C ASP A 125 5.39 48.20 19.28
N PRO A 126 6.57 48.01 19.90
CA PRO A 126 6.81 46.90 20.84
C PRO A 126 6.05 47.04 22.16
N LEU A 127 5.51 48.19 22.50
CA LEU A 127 4.72 48.39 23.71
C LEU A 127 3.23 48.25 23.51
N ASN A 128 2.76 48.09 22.29
CA ASN A 128 1.35 47.97 21.95
C ASN A 128 0.77 46.63 22.45
N SER A 129 -0.13 46.71 23.41
CA SER A 129 -0.73 45.53 24.04
C SER A 129 -1.57 44.71 23.06
N SER A 130 -2.20 45.33 22.05
CA SER A 130 -2.98 44.61 21.05
C SER A 130 -2.08 43.82 20.09
N LEU A 131 -0.93 44.37 19.68
CA LEU A 131 0.04 43.65 18.84
C LEU A 131 0.68 42.51 19.60
N ARG A 132 1.02 42.67 20.88
CA ARG A 132 1.52 41.58 21.74
C ARG A 132 0.51 40.46 21.89
N ALA A 133 -0.77 40.81 22.15
CA ALA A 133 -1.84 39.82 22.24
C ALA A 133 -2.04 39.07 20.89
N ASN A 134 -1.98 39.80 19.76
CA ASN A 134 -2.05 39.20 18.43
C ASN A 134 -0.89 38.23 18.18
N THR A 135 0.34 38.60 18.56
CA THR A 135 1.50 37.70 18.42
C THR A 135 1.35 36.39 19.24
N LEU A 136 0.79 36.47 20.44
CA LEU A 136 0.49 35.29 21.22
C LEU A 136 -0.57 34.42 20.54
N GLU A 137 -1.61 35.03 19.98
CA GLU A 137 -2.68 34.29 19.30
C GLU A 137 -2.17 33.60 18.04
N GLN A 138 -1.34 34.29 17.24
CA GLN A 138 -0.70 33.63 16.09
C GLN A 138 0.27 32.52 16.50
N GLY A 139 0.99 32.71 17.61
CA GLY A 139 1.82 31.61 18.19
C GLY A 139 0.99 30.42 18.64
N ARG A 140 -0.18 30.65 19.25
CA ARG A 140 -1.11 29.57 19.62
C ARG A 140 -1.65 28.86 18.38
N ALA A 141 -2.11 29.61 17.38
CA ALA A 141 -2.61 29.06 16.13
C ALA A 141 -1.55 28.22 15.42
N LEU A 142 -0.29 28.65 15.40
CA LEU A 142 0.83 27.88 14.85
C LEU A 142 1.00 26.54 15.58
N ALA A 143 0.99 26.55 16.92
CA ALA A 143 1.10 25.33 17.72
C ALA A 143 -0.07 24.36 17.45
N GLU A 144 -1.30 24.87 17.42
CA GLU A 144 -2.50 24.09 17.10
C GLU A 144 -2.44 23.50 15.69
N THR A 145 -1.92 24.25 14.71
CA THR A 145 -1.76 23.78 13.32
C THR A 145 -0.78 22.60 13.22
N PHE A 146 0.35 22.65 13.93
CA PHE A 146 1.27 21.51 14.02
C PHE A 146 0.60 20.29 14.63
N GLN A 147 -0.14 20.45 15.73
CA GLN A 147 -0.84 19.34 16.38
C GLN A 147 -1.93 18.76 15.46
N LEU A 148 -2.71 19.58 14.77
CA LEU A 148 -3.74 19.14 13.84
C LEU A 148 -3.14 18.32 12.68
N SER A 149 -2.04 18.81 12.11
CA SER A 149 -1.33 18.09 11.05
C SER A 149 -0.79 16.74 11.53
N ASN A 150 -0.11 16.72 12.69
CA ASN A 150 0.38 15.48 13.29
C ASN A 150 -0.75 14.47 13.52
N ASN A 151 -1.88 14.92 14.07
CA ASN A 151 -3.03 14.06 14.34
C ASN A 151 -3.67 13.52 13.05
N ALA A 152 -3.81 14.36 12.02
CA ALA A 152 -4.37 13.95 10.72
C ALA A 152 -3.51 12.87 10.04
N ILE A 153 -2.17 13.06 10.05
CA ILE A 153 -1.23 12.09 9.51
C ILE A 153 -1.27 10.79 10.33
N THR A 154 -1.30 10.86 11.66
CA THR A 154 -1.37 9.68 12.53
C THR A 154 -2.65 8.88 12.30
N GLN A 155 -3.81 9.54 12.18
CA GLN A 155 -5.08 8.88 11.86
C GLN A 155 -5.04 8.18 10.48
N SER A 156 -4.39 8.81 9.49
CA SER A 156 -4.19 8.17 8.19
C SER A 156 -3.31 6.91 8.31
N ALA A 157 -2.27 6.91 9.18
CA ALA A 157 -1.44 5.74 9.46
C ALA A 157 -2.25 4.61 10.10
N ASP A 158 -3.10 4.92 11.07
CA ASP A 158 -3.96 3.94 11.72
C ASP A 158 -4.87 3.23 10.71
N PHE A 159 -5.44 4.00 9.79
CA PHE A 159 -6.26 3.47 8.71
C PHE A 159 -5.48 2.54 7.79
N LEU A 160 -4.27 2.94 7.35
CA LEU A 160 -3.41 2.10 6.51
C LEU A 160 -2.98 0.80 7.21
N ARG A 161 -2.71 0.85 8.52
CA ARG A 161 -2.39 -0.35 9.31
C ARG A 161 -3.57 -1.32 9.36
N LEU A 162 -4.78 -0.80 9.56
CA LEU A 162 -6.01 -1.61 9.53
C LEU A 162 -6.23 -2.24 8.14
N GLU A 163 -6.04 -1.47 7.06
CA GLU A 163 -6.11 -2.00 5.69
C GLU A 163 -5.03 -3.09 5.44
N ALA A 164 -3.82 -2.92 5.96
CA ALA A 164 -2.76 -3.92 5.84
C ALA A 164 -3.09 -5.21 6.61
N GLN A 165 -3.62 -5.12 7.83
CA GLN A 165 -4.08 -6.28 8.60
C GLN A 165 -5.22 -7.03 7.90
N THR A 166 -6.14 -6.29 7.28
CA THR A 166 -7.21 -6.86 6.46
C THR A 166 -6.64 -7.57 5.24
N GLY A 167 -5.67 -6.95 4.55
CA GLY A 167 -4.96 -7.57 3.42
C GLY A 167 -4.25 -8.86 3.82
N VAL A 168 -3.58 -8.90 4.96
CA VAL A 168 -2.96 -10.14 5.50
C VAL A 168 -4.02 -11.23 5.76
N THR A 169 -5.16 -10.86 6.31
CA THR A 169 -6.28 -11.79 6.51
C THR A 169 -6.80 -12.34 5.18
N THR A 170 -6.94 -11.50 4.17
CA THR A 170 -7.34 -11.89 2.81
C THR A 170 -6.30 -12.82 2.18
N ILE A 171 -5.01 -12.53 2.29
CA ILE A 171 -3.92 -13.38 1.81
C ILE A 171 -4.01 -14.76 2.44
N ASN A 172 -4.17 -14.84 3.77
CA ASN A 172 -4.30 -16.11 4.49
C ASN A 172 -5.54 -16.91 4.06
N GLY A 173 -6.66 -16.23 3.80
CA GLY A 173 -7.86 -16.86 3.25
C GLY A 173 -7.62 -17.45 1.86
N LEU A 174 -7.03 -16.66 0.94
CA LEU A 174 -6.74 -17.10 -0.43
C LEU A 174 -5.73 -18.24 -0.49
N THR A 175 -4.71 -18.23 0.37
CA THR A 175 -3.74 -19.33 0.45
C THR A 175 -4.36 -20.63 0.99
N ALA A 176 -5.27 -20.52 1.96
CA ALA A 176 -6.02 -21.67 2.46
C ALA A 176 -6.95 -22.25 1.39
N ASP A 177 -7.65 -21.40 0.63
CA ASP A 177 -8.52 -21.83 -0.48
C ASP A 177 -7.72 -22.49 -1.59
N LEU A 178 -6.52 -21.98 -1.92
CA LEU A 178 -5.60 -22.61 -2.88
C LEU A 178 -5.11 -23.97 -2.40
N ALA A 179 -4.77 -24.10 -1.13
CA ALA A 179 -4.39 -25.39 -0.54
C ALA A 179 -5.54 -26.43 -0.63
N GLN A 180 -6.76 -26.01 -0.36
CA GLN A 180 -7.96 -26.86 -0.51
C GLN A 180 -8.24 -27.21 -1.97
N ASN A 181 -8.06 -26.27 -2.90
CA ASN A 181 -8.16 -26.49 -4.33
C ASN A 181 -7.12 -27.51 -4.81
N ASN A 182 -5.85 -27.38 -4.41
CA ASN A 182 -4.79 -28.34 -4.66
C ASN A 182 -5.15 -29.75 -4.16
N ALA A 183 -5.67 -29.87 -2.95
CA ALA A 183 -6.12 -31.15 -2.40
C ALA A 183 -7.26 -31.76 -3.21
N SER A 184 -8.09 -30.95 -3.86
CA SER A 184 -9.17 -31.39 -4.74
C SER A 184 -8.65 -31.78 -6.11
N LEU A 185 -7.72 -31.05 -6.70
CA LEU A 185 -7.02 -31.36 -7.95
C LEU A 185 -6.31 -32.71 -7.86
N ASN A 186 -5.57 -32.97 -6.79
CA ASN A 186 -4.83 -34.21 -6.56
C ASN A 186 -5.74 -35.46 -6.52
N ARG A 187 -7.03 -35.32 -6.16
CA ARG A 187 -8.02 -36.39 -6.12
C ARG A 187 -8.86 -36.53 -7.39
N THR A 188 -8.75 -35.57 -8.32
CA THR A 188 -9.60 -35.50 -9.51
C THR A 188 -8.84 -36.03 -10.72
N VAL A 189 -9.52 -36.79 -11.56
CA VAL A 189 -8.90 -37.35 -12.77
C VAL A 189 -8.63 -36.22 -13.78
N VAL A 190 -7.37 -36.14 -14.23
CA VAL A 190 -6.93 -35.15 -15.25
C VAL A 190 -7.73 -35.34 -16.55
N GLY A 191 -8.03 -34.25 -17.25
CA GLY A 191 -8.79 -34.28 -18.52
C GLY A 191 -10.30 -34.40 -18.35
N THR A 192 -10.82 -34.35 -17.13
CA THR A 192 -12.27 -34.34 -16.85
C THR A 192 -12.83 -32.90 -16.73
N GLY A 193 -14.15 -32.73 -16.91
CA GLY A 193 -14.84 -31.46 -16.71
C GLY A 193 -14.67 -30.90 -15.28
N SER A 194 -14.70 -31.76 -14.26
CA SER A 194 -14.46 -31.39 -12.86
C SER A 194 -13.04 -30.88 -12.64
N HIS A 195 -12.05 -31.52 -13.26
CA HIS A 195 -10.66 -31.07 -13.22
C HIS A 195 -10.50 -29.68 -13.84
N ALA A 196 -11.14 -29.45 -15.02
CA ALA A 196 -11.09 -28.14 -15.68
C ALA A 196 -11.73 -27.03 -14.85
N VAL A 197 -12.82 -27.30 -14.09
CA VAL A 197 -13.43 -26.32 -13.16
C VAL A 197 -12.47 -25.96 -12.02
N LEU A 198 -11.76 -26.94 -11.46
CA LEU A 198 -10.78 -26.70 -10.39
C LEU A 198 -9.58 -25.88 -10.89
N LEU A 199 -9.14 -26.10 -12.15
CA LEU A 199 -8.10 -25.27 -12.76
C LEU A 199 -8.55 -23.81 -12.96
N ASP A 200 -9.81 -23.58 -13.39
CA ASP A 200 -10.37 -22.23 -13.51
C ASP A 200 -10.40 -21.55 -12.13
N GLN A 201 -10.88 -22.25 -11.10
CA GLN A 201 -10.90 -21.74 -9.73
C GLN A 201 -9.49 -21.42 -9.19
N ARG A 202 -8.51 -22.32 -9.44
CA ARG A 202 -7.11 -22.08 -9.08
C ARG A 202 -6.59 -20.77 -9.68
N ASP A 203 -6.84 -20.54 -10.97
CA ASP A 203 -6.33 -19.39 -11.67
C ASP A 203 -6.95 -18.09 -11.17
N VAL A 204 -8.25 -18.08 -10.84
CA VAL A 204 -8.92 -16.95 -10.18
C VAL A 204 -8.30 -16.65 -8.81
N LEU A 205 -8.08 -17.67 -7.97
CA LEU A 205 -7.44 -17.53 -6.66
C LEU A 205 -6.02 -16.98 -6.77
N LEU A 206 -5.24 -17.45 -7.76
CA LEU A 206 -3.89 -16.96 -8.03
C LEU A 206 -3.89 -15.49 -8.49
N GLU A 207 -4.85 -15.10 -9.31
CA GLU A 207 -5.00 -13.71 -9.73
C GLU A 207 -5.35 -12.81 -8.55
N GLN A 208 -6.33 -13.17 -7.74
CA GLN A 208 -6.70 -12.43 -6.54
C GLN A 208 -5.54 -12.32 -5.55
N LEU A 209 -4.83 -13.43 -5.28
CA LEU A 209 -3.66 -13.44 -4.39
C LEU A 209 -2.54 -12.53 -4.93
N SER A 210 -2.30 -12.54 -6.24
CA SER A 210 -1.25 -11.71 -6.86
C SER A 210 -1.53 -10.21 -6.76
N ARG A 211 -2.78 -9.80 -6.68
CA ARG A 211 -3.16 -8.39 -6.43
C ARG A 211 -2.84 -7.96 -5.00
N GLU A 212 -3.01 -8.87 -4.03
CA GLU A 212 -2.71 -8.57 -2.62
C GLU A 212 -1.21 -8.65 -2.32
N VAL A 213 -0.51 -9.64 -2.89
CA VAL A 213 0.93 -9.86 -2.62
C VAL A 213 1.64 -10.44 -3.85
N GLY A 214 2.90 -10.06 -4.06
CA GLY A 214 3.73 -10.63 -5.11
C GLY A 214 3.97 -12.12 -4.91
N ILE A 215 3.71 -12.92 -5.94
CA ILE A 215 3.85 -14.37 -5.88
C ILE A 215 4.65 -14.95 -7.06
N SER A 216 5.33 -16.05 -6.78
CA SER A 216 5.90 -16.99 -7.76
C SER A 216 5.18 -18.33 -7.68
N THR A 217 4.91 -18.95 -8.81
CA THR A 217 4.11 -20.18 -8.91
C THR A 217 4.87 -21.28 -9.62
N GLU A 218 4.77 -22.51 -9.09
CA GLU A 218 5.30 -23.73 -9.68
C GLU A 218 4.16 -24.75 -9.80
N PHE A 219 3.86 -25.20 -11.04
CA PHE A 219 2.72 -26.08 -11.32
C PHE A 219 3.15 -27.54 -11.37
N GLY A 220 2.35 -28.41 -10.75
CA GLY A 220 2.45 -29.87 -10.87
C GLY A 220 1.77 -30.40 -12.13
N GLU A 221 2.08 -31.63 -12.52
CA GLU A 221 1.49 -32.30 -13.69
C GLU A 221 -0.03 -32.53 -13.55
N ASP A 222 -0.52 -32.64 -12.32
CA ASP A 222 -1.94 -32.73 -11.98
C ASP A 222 -2.66 -31.37 -11.89
N GLY A 223 -1.95 -30.30 -12.22
CA GLY A 223 -2.47 -28.93 -12.14
C GLY A 223 -2.44 -28.31 -10.75
N THR A 224 -1.91 -28.99 -9.73
CA THR A 224 -1.64 -28.39 -8.43
C THR A 224 -0.61 -27.26 -8.55
N VAL A 225 -0.56 -26.35 -7.59
CA VAL A 225 0.37 -25.23 -7.59
C VAL A 225 1.05 -25.06 -6.23
N ASN A 226 2.37 -24.91 -6.23
CA ASN A 226 3.10 -24.37 -5.10
C ASN A 226 3.27 -22.86 -5.29
N VAL A 227 3.03 -22.09 -4.23
CA VAL A 227 3.09 -20.63 -4.27
C VAL A 227 4.13 -20.14 -3.27
N ARG A 228 5.02 -19.28 -3.74
CA ARG A 228 6.02 -18.59 -2.91
C ARG A 228 5.79 -17.09 -2.91
N LEU A 229 6.17 -16.44 -1.84
CA LEU A 229 6.17 -14.99 -1.73
C LEU A 229 7.24 -14.38 -2.65
N ASN A 230 6.89 -13.37 -3.41
CA ASN A 230 7.74 -12.62 -4.33
C ASN A 230 8.30 -13.46 -5.50
N ASP A 231 9.34 -14.24 -5.25
CA ASP A 231 10.08 -15.00 -6.24
C ASP A 231 10.29 -16.48 -5.85
N SER A 232 11.04 -17.23 -6.68
CA SER A 232 11.28 -18.66 -6.46
C SER A 232 12.14 -18.99 -5.23
N SER A 233 12.80 -18.00 -4.62
CA SER A 233 13.59 -18.14 -3.39
C SER A 233 12.82 -17.74 -2.13
N GLY A 234 11.66 -17.11 -2.28
CA GLY A 234 10.82 -16.66 -1.19
C GLY A 234 10.22 -17.80 -0.36
N PRO A 235 9.69 -17.48 0.83
CA PRO A 235 9.03 -18.47 1.67
C PRO A 235 7.80 -19.05 0.99
N LEU A 236 7.51 -20.32 1.24
CA LEU A 236 6.30 -20.98 0.76
C LEU A 236 5.07 -20.37 1.42
N LEU A 237 4.07 -20.01 0.62
CA LEU A 237 2.74 -19.61 1.05
C LEU A 237 1.75 -20.77 0.93
N VAL A 238 1.90 -21.59 -0.14
CA VAL A 238 1.11 -22.80 -0.37
C VAL A 238 2.03 -23.90 -0.86
N GLU A 239 1.95 -25.06 -0.23
CA GLU A 239 2.63 -26.29 -0.66
C GLU A 239 1.66 -27.46 -0.60
N LEU A 240 1.32 -28.00 -1.77
CA LEU A 240 0.31 -29.06 -1.90
C LEU A 240 -1.02 -28.66 -1.22
N GLY A 241 -1.46 -29.41 -0.21
CA GLY A 241 -2.68 -29.16 0.57
C GLY A 241 -2.47 -28.32 1.85
N ASN A 242 -1.32 -27.67 2.01
CA ASN A 242 -0.98 -26.87 3.19
C ASN A 242 -0.79 -25.40 2.81
N SER A 243 -1.24 -24.51 3.68
CA SER A 243 -0.98 -23.06 3.59
C SER A 243 -0.18 -22.58 4.79
N ALA A 244 0.78 -21.69 4.53
CA ALA A 244 1.49 -20.94 5.58
C ALA A 244 0.66 -19.77 6.07
N THR A 245 0.96 -19.28 7.27
CA THR A 245 0.30 -18.11 7.86
C THR A 245 1.18 -16.87 7.73
N MET A 246 0.70 -15.85 7.04
CA MET A 246 1.31 -14.53 7.02
C MET A 246 0.83 -13.70 8.20
N THR A 247 1.73 -12.94 8.83
CA THR A 247 1.43 -12.01 9.92
C THR A 247 2.03 -10.64 9.64
N ALA A 248 1.40 -9.59 10.15
CA ALA A 248 1.93 -8.22 10.17
C ALA A 248 2.01 -7.75 11.63
N THR A 249 3.15 -7.18 12.01
CA THR A 249 3.43 -6.68 13.36
C THR A 249 3.82 -5.22 13.29
N GLU A 250 3.16 -4.37 14.06
CA GLU A 250 3.47 -2.94 14.13
C GLU A 250 4.78 -2.71 14.89
N GLN A 251 5.62 -1.83 14.35
CA GLN A 251 6.86 -1.35 14.93
C GLN A 251 6.63 -0.04 15.70
N ALA A 252 7.58 0.31 16.58
CA ALA A 252 7.49 1.52 17.40
C ALA A 252 7.41 2.83 16.60
N ASN A 253 7.91 2.83 15.36
CA ASN A 253 7.81 3.96 14.43
C ASN A 253 6.53 3.98 13.60
N GLY A 254 5.59 3.05 13.85
CA GLY A 254 4.33 2.93 13.14
C GLY A 254 4.38 2.19 11.80
N THR A 255 5.55 1.67 11.39
CA THR A 255 5.69 0.80 10.21
C THR A 255 5.29 -0.64 10.52
N LEU A 256 5.22 -1.51 9.49
CA LEU A 256 4.87 -2.92 9.65
C LEU A 256 6.02 -3.83 9.25
N ASP A 257 6.30 -4.82 10.09
CA ASP A 257 7.08 -5.99 9.74
C ASP A 257 6.17 -7.17 9.41
N PHE A 258 6.56 -7.94 8.40
CA PHE A 258 5.82 -9.11 7.96
C PHE A 258 6.61 -10.39 8.21
N ALA A 259 5.89 -11.47 8.50
CA ALA A 259 6.47 -12.79 8.64
C ALA A 259 5.55 -13.86 8.02
N VAL A 260 6.15 -14.94 7.52
CA VAL A 260 5.46 -16.15 7.05
C VAL A 260 5.90 -17.30 7.94
N ASP A 261 4.96 -17.93 8.64
CA ASP A 261 5.20 -18.95 9.67
C ASP A 261 6.27 -18.54 10.69
N GLY A 262 6.28 -17.27 11.07
CA GLY A 262 7.20 -16.67 12.03
C GLY A 262 8.60 -16.33 11.47
N ALA A 263 8.90 -16.63 10.22
CA ALA A 263 10.11 -16.20 9.54
C ALA A 263 9.89 -14.83 8.88
N ALA A 264 10.81 -13.88 9.11
CA ALA A 264 10.71 -12.54 8.51
C ALA A 264 10.62 -12.61 6.98
N ALA A 265 9.68 -11.85 6.41
CA ALA A 265 9.40 -11.85 4.99
C ALA A 265 8.94 -10.46 4.54
N THR A 266 9.58 -9.86 3.54
CA THR A 266 9.24 -8.52 3.04
C THR A 266 8.52 -8.64 1.71
N PRO A 267 7.22 -8.30 1.62
CA PRO A 267 6.51 -8.18 0.35
C PRO A 267 7.10 -7.06 -0.52
N VAL A 268 7.34 -7.34 -1.81
CA VAL A 268 7.93 -6.35 -2.74
C VAL A 268 6.94 -5.87 -3.80
N SER A 269 5.78 -6.50 -3.91
CA SER A 269 4.70 -6.09 -4.80
C SER A 269 3.33 -6.54 -4.26
N GLY A 270 2.24 -6.14 -4.92
CA GLY A 270 0.88 -6.28 -4.42
C GLY A 270 0.47 -5.16 -3.48
N ALA A 271 -0.82 -5.07 -3.19
CA ALA A 271 -1.39 -4.00 -2.36
C ALA A 271 -0.74 -3.91 -0.97
N ILE A 272 -0.30 -5.04 -0.40
CA ILE A 272 0.36 -5.07 0.91
C ILE A 272 1.72 -4.35 0.89
N ALA A 273 2.48 -4.48 -0.21
CA ALA A 273 3.75 -3.78 -0.38
C ALA A 273 3.52 -2.27 -0.55
N GLY A 274 2.49 -1.87 -1.29
CA GLY A 274 2.09 -0.46 -1.42
C GLY A 274 1.72 0.17 -0.07
N ARG A 275 0.96 -0.55 0.76
CA ARG A 275 0.61 -0.09 2.13
C ARG A 275 1.85 0.03 3.02
N ALA A 276 2.77 -0.93 2.95
CA ALA A 276 4.01 -0.91 3.72
C ALA A 276 4.90 0.28 3.31
N SER A 277 5.05 0.54 2.01
CA SER A 277 5.79 1.70 1.48
C SER A 277 5.16 3.02 1.91
N ALA A 278 3.83 3.12 1.86
CA ALA A 278 3.11 4.31 2.29
C ALA A 278 3.26 4.57 3.81
N LEU A 279 3.23 3.52 4.65
CA LEU A 279 3.46 3.65 6.09
C LEU A 279 4.89 4.11 6.39
N GLN A 280 5.88 3.64 5.64
CA GLN A 280 7.26 4.13 5.78
C GLN A 280 7.36 5.61 5.43
N MET A 281 6.81 6.04 4.30
CA MET A 281 6.79 7.45 3.91
C MET A 281 6.06 8.32 4.95
N GLN A 282 4.99 7.81 5.52
CA GLN A 282 4.22 8.52 6.55
C GLN A 282 5.01 8.69 7.85
N ALA A 283 5.77 7.66 8.26
CA ALA A 283 6.68 7.76 9.40
C ALA A 283 7.77 8.81 9.14
N ASP A 284 8.30 8.88 7.92
CA ASP A 284 9.28 9.88 7.51
C ASP A 284 8.69 11.30 7.54
N VAL A 285 7.46 11.48 7.06
CA VAL A 285 6.75 12.79 7.12
C VAL A 285 6.52 13.23 8.55
N LEU A 286 6.06 12.34 9.45
CA LEU A 286 5.89 12.65 10.87
C LEU A 286 7.21 13.02 11.52
N SER A 287 8.28 12.30 11.26
CA SER A 287 9.63 12.60 11.77
C SER A 287 10.15 13.96 11.31
N ASN A 288 9.91 14.31 10.04
CA ASN A 288 10.28 15.61 9.50
C ASN A 288 9.44 16.73 10.14
N LEU A 289 8.15 16.52 10.32
CA LEU A 289 7.26 17.48 10.98
C LEU A 289 7.67 17.72 12.43
N ASP A 290 8.03 16.68 13.17
CA ASP A 290 8.58 16.77 14.52
C ASP A 290 9.91 17.56 14.53
N THR A 291 10.78 17.31 13.56
CA THR A 291 12.05 18.03 13.42
C THR A 291 11.83 19.53 13.18
N ILE A 292 10.87 19.88 12.32
CA ILE A 292 10.50 21.28 12.02
C ILE A 292 9.96 21.96 13.29
N ALA A 293 9.03 21.32 13.99
CA ALA A 293 8.43 21.84 15.21
C ALA A 293 9.46 22.00 16.34
N ALA A 294 10.30 20.98 16.58
CA ALA A 294 11.37 21.02 17.58
C ALA A 294 12.41 22.11 17.27
N GLY A 295 12.75 22.29 15.99
CA GLY A 295 13.61 23.37 15.52
C GLY A 295 13.02 24.75 15.81
N ALA A 296 11.73 24.94 15.52
CA ALA A 296 11.00 26.18 15.83
C ALA A 296 10.96 26.46 17.35
N ILE A 297 10.59 25.45 18.17
CA ILE A 297 10.58 25.56 19.63
C ILE A 297 11.97 25.98 20.16
N SER A 298 13.03 25.29 19.73
CA SER A 298 14.39 25.53 20.18
C SER A 298 14.88 26.94 19.81
N ALA A 299 14.70 27.34 18.53
CA ALA A 299 15.17 28.64 18.03
C ALA A 299 14.43 29.80 18.69
N LEU A 300 13.10 29.73 18.81
CA LEU A 300 12.28 30.77 19.41
C LEU A 300 12.54 30.88 20.93
N ASN A 301 12.65 29.76 21.62
CA ASN A 301 12.94 29.77 23.05
C ASN A 301 14.35 30.30 23.35
N ALA A 302 15.36 29.98 22.53
CA ALA A 302 16.71 30.54 22.66
C ALA A 302 16.74 32.05 22.46
N SER A 303 16.04 32.57 21.42
CA SER A 303 15.91 34.01 21.17
C SER A 303 15.17 34.69 22.29
N GLN A 304 14.07 34.10 22.79
CA GLN A 304 13.28 34.61 23.89
C GLN A 304 14.12 34.75 25.18
N ALA A 305 14.88 33.69 25.52
CA ALA A 305 15.76 33.66 26.71
C ALA A 305 16.92 34.66 26.63
N SER A 306 17.34 35.10 25.45
CA SER A 306 18.40 36.11 25.25
C SER A 306 17.93 37.53 25.35
N GLY A 307 16.62 37.76 25.54
CA GLY A 307 16.00 39.10 25.63
C GLY A 307 15.43 39.44 26.99
N SER A 308 14.91 40.67 27.07
CA SER A 308 14.11 41.17 28.19
C SER A 308 12.66 41.43 27.77
N ASP A 309 11.75 41.03 28.63
CA ASP A 309 10.31 41.24 28.48
C ASP A 309 9.91 42.74 28.73
N GLN A 310 8.62 43.05 28.67
CA GLN A 310 8.14 44.38 28.87
C GLN A 310 8.36 44.89 30.31
N ASP A 311 8.48 44.02 31.29
CA ASP A 311 8.71 44.41 32.71
C ASP A 311 10.21 44.49 33.06
N GLY A 312 11.11 44.23 32.09
CA GLY A 312 12.56 44.22 32.26
C GLY A 312 13.10 42.90 32.79
N GLY A 313 12.24 41.87 32.91
CA GLY A 313 12.63 40.52 33.27
C GLY A 313 13.25 39.74 32.11
N ALA A 314 13.94 38.64 32.39
CA ALA A 314 14.41 37.71 31.35
C ALA A 314 13.23 36.99 30.69
N GLY A 315 13.27 36.85 29.36
CA GLY A 315 12.23 36.15 28.64
C GLY A 315 12.14 34.67 29.02
N GLY A 316 10.93 34.16 29.32
CA GLY A 316 10.64 32.76 29.51
C GLY A 316 10.43 32.04 28.19
N PRO A 317 10.28 30.70 28.16
CA PRO A 317 10.05 29.96 26.93
C PRO A 317 8.79 30.43 26.20
N PHE A 318 8.88 30.60 24.89
CA PHE A 318 7.74 30.96 24.04
C PHE A 318 6.82 29.77 23.80
N PHE A 319 7.42 28.61 23.48
CA PHE A 319 6.73 27.34 23.29
C PHE A 319 7.24 26.29 24.29
N SER A 320 6.36 25.35 24.63
CA SER A 320 6.66 24.08 25.29
C SER A 320 6.45 22.93 24.33
N GLY A 321 6.90 21.73 24.68
CA GLY A 321 6.79 20.52 23.89
C GLY A 321 8.14 20.10 23.30
N SER A 322 8.11 18.98 22.55
CA SER A 322 9.29 18.34 21.97
C SER A 322 9.20 18.11 20.45
N GLY A 323 8.01 18.19 19.88
CA GLY A 323 7.73 17.96 18.48
C GLY A 323 6.34 18.48 18.07
N ALA A 324 5.89 18.12 16.87
CA ALA A 324 4.64 18.58 16.31
C ALA A 324 3.39 18.13 17.10
N GLY A 325 3.47 16.95 17.72
CA GLY A 325 2.35 16.39 18.45
C GLY A 325 2.07 17.04 19.81
N ASP A 326 3.06 17.73 20.42
CA ASP A 326 2.96 18.27 21.78
C ASP A 326 3.38 19.74 21.90
N ILE A 327 3.74 20.42 20.79
CA ILE A 327 4.03 21.85 20.78
C ILE A 327 2.85 22.64 21.33
N ALA A 328 3.10 23.55 22.28
CA ALA A 328 2.07 24.43 22.84
C ALA A 328 2.67 25.78 23.22
N LEU A 329 1.84 26.84 23.15
CA LEU A 329 2.24 28.16 23.62
C LEU A 329 2.49 28.10 25.14
N ALA A 330 3.68 28.50 25.59
CA ALA A 330 4.06 28.53 27.00
C ALA A 330 3.79 29.90 27.66
N LEU A 331 3.82 30.97 26.88
CA LEU A 331 3.52 32.32 27.37
C LEU A 331 2.01 32.53 27.56
N SER A 332 1.63 33.09 28.68
CA SER A 332 0.22 33.39 29.00
C SER A 332 -0.14 34.87 28.84
N ASP A 333 0.86 35.76 28.74
CA ASP A 333 0.67 37.21 28.65
C ASP A 333 1.61 37.80 27.60
N GLY A 334 1.09 38.69 26.75
CA GLY A 334 1.88 39.40 25.74
C GLY A 334 3.03 40.25 26.32
N ARG A 335 2.94 40.67 27.57
CA ARG A 335 4.04 41.39 28.26
C ARG A 335 5.30 40.55 28.40
N ALA A 336 5.15 39.21 28.48
CA ALA A 336 6.25 38.25 28.61
C ALA A 336 7.04 38.03 27.29
N ILE A 337 6.59 38.59 26.17
CA ILE A 337 7.36 38.55 24.91
C ILE A 337 8.62 39.43 25.08
N ALA A 338 9.81 38.81 24.95
CA ALA A 338 11.09 39.53 25.08
C ALA A 338 11.45 40.22 23.78
N THR A 339 11.08 41.50 23.66
CA THR A 339 11.34 42.33 22.49
C THR A 339 12.70 43.02 22.54
N ALA A 340 13.17 43.38 23.74
CA ALA A 340 14.43 44.09 23.98
C ALA A 340 15.62 43.22 24.30
N PRO A 341 16.86 43.64 24.11
CA PRO A 341 18.04 42.88 24.48
C PRO A 341 18.13 42.65 26.01
N SER A 342 18.85 41.61 26.43
CA SER A 342 19.02 41.25 27.84
C SER A 342 19.53 42.43 28.67
N GLY A 343 18.88 42.64 29.84
CA GLY A 343 19.17 43.75 30.76
C GLY A 343 18.56 45.09 30.37
N ALA A 344 17.69 45.17 29.39
CA ALA A 344 16.92 46.36 29.06
C ALA A 344 15.97 46.71 30.20
N ALA A 345 15.75 48.05 30.41
CA ALA A 345 14.78 48.53 31.40
C ALA A 345 13.34 48.20 30.99
N ALA A 346 12.44 48.17 31.97
CA ALA A 346 11.01 48.01 31.71
C ALA A 346 10.48 49.06 30.68
N ASN A 347 9.57 48.62 29.82
CA ASN A 347 9.00 49.39 28.70
C ASN A 347 10.04 49.88 27.71
N SER A 348 11.11 49.11 27.44
CA SER A 348 12.09 49.41 26.40
C SER A 348 11.43 49.42 25.01
N LEU A 349 11.82 50.40 24.18
CA LEU A 349 11.47 50.48 22.75
C LEU A 349 12.50 49.78 21.84
N ASP A 350 13.56 49.19 22.40
CA ASP A 350 14.55 48.46 21.65
C ASP A 350 13.96 47.15 21.18
N THR A 351 14.05 46.89 19.89
CA THR A 351 13.50 45.67 19.23
C THR A 351 14.59 44.72 18.72
N THR A 352 15.83 44.91 19.17
CA THR A 352 16.97 44.10 18.68
C THR A 352 16.75 42.60 18.92
N ASN A 353 16.17 42.20 20.06
CA ASN A 353 15.87 40.81 20.35
C ASN A 353 14.72 40.27 19.49
N LEU A 354 13.72 41.11 19.18
CA LEU A 354 12.61 40.74 18.30
C LEU A 354 13.08 40.49 16.87
N ALA A 355 14.04 41.31 16.38
CA ALA A 355 14.70 41.05 15.10
C ALA A 355 15.46 39.73 15.08
N ALA A 356 16.14 39.33 16.17
CA ALA A 356 16.78 38.02 16.31
C ALA A 356 15.76 36.89 16.32
N LEU A 357 14.63 37.05 16.98
CA LEU A 357 13.50 36.11 17.04
C LEU A 357 12.92 35.84 15.63
N ARG A 358 12.72 36.89 14.84
CA ARG A 358 12.32 36.80 13.43
C ARG A 358 13.40 36.13 12.56
N GLY A 359 14.67 36.47 12.77
CA GLY A 359 15.79 35.88 12.07
C GLY A 359 15.91 34.36 12.30
N ALA A 360 15.52 33.89 13.47
CA ALA A 360 15.47 32.44 13.79
C ALA A 360 14.43 31.66 12.96
N LEU A 361 13.37 32.33 12.49
CA LEU A 361 12.33 31.74 11.63
C LEU A 361 12.69 31.85 10.13
N ALA A 362 13.41 32.91 9.72
CA ALA A 362 13.60 33.24 8.30
C ALA A 362 14.72 32.44 7.60
N ASN A 363 15.87 32.21 8.28
CA ASN A 363 17.06 31.60 7.65
C ASN A 363 17.04 30.08 7.72
N ASN A 364 16.65 29.41 6.64
CA ASN A 364 16.45 27.95 6.59
C ASN A 364 15.53 27.47 7.73
N GLY A 365 14.60 28.32 8.09
CA GLY A 365 13.68 28.14 9.22
C GLY A 365 12.49 27.24 8.88
N PRO A 366 11.52 27.16 9.79
CA PRO A 366 10.38 26.25 9.68
C PRO A 366 9.59 26.39 8.38
N ALA A 367 9.41 27.62 7.84
CA ALA A 367 8.69 27.86 6.59
C ALA A 367 9.40 27.18 5.39
N ALA A 368 10.71 27.39 5.23
CA ALA A 368 11.48 26.80 4.13
C ALA A 368 11.56 25.28 4.24
N GLN A 369 11.63 24.74 5.46
CA GLN A 369 11.62 23.30 5.71
C GLN A 369 10.26 22.67 5.40
N THR A 370 9.15 23.36 5.73
CA THR A 370 7.79 22.93 5.39
C THR A 370 7.58 22.94 3.88
N ASP A 371 8.03 23.97 3.17
CA ASP A 371 7.98 24.02 1.70
C ASP A 371 8.76 22.86 1.06
N THR A 372 9.95 22.56 1.57
CA THR A 372 10.75 21.40 1.13
C THR A 372 10.01 20.08 1.37
N LEU A 373 9.41 19.89 2.54
CA LEU A 373 8.63 18.70 2.86
C LEU A 373 7.46 18.50 1.89
N MET A 374 6.70 19.57 1.62
CA MET A 374 5.59 19.56 0.67
C MET A 374 6.04 19.25 -0.76
N PHE A 375 7.15 19.86 -1.20
CA PHE A 375 7.73 19.60 -2.50
C PHE A 375 8.16 18.14 -2.67
N ASP A 376 8.85 17.55 -1.69
CA ASP A 376 9.32 16.18 -1.72
C ASP A 376 8.14 15.18 -1.72
N LEU A 377 7.09 15.46 -0.92
CA LEU A 377 5.87 14.66 -0.89
C LEU A 377 5.15 14.69 -2.24
N SER A 378 4.94 15.89 -2.80
CA SER A 378 4.28 16.07 -4.11
C SER A 378 5.07 15.41 -5.26
N ASN A 379 6.40 15.46 -5.23
CA ASN A 379 7.25 14.75 -6.18
C ASN A 379 7.13 13.23 -6.01
N SER A 380 7.04 12.73 -4.79
CA SER A 380 6.86 11.30 -4.52
C SER A 380 5.56 10.79 -5.12
N VAL A 381 4.45 11.52 -4.92
CA VAL A 381 3.14 11.20 -5.55
C VAL A 381 3.24 11.20 -7.07
N ARG A 382 3.88 12.21 -7.67
CA ARG A 382 4.01 12.35 -9.12
C ARG A 382 4.83 11.21 -9.74
N ASN A 383 5.97 10.87 -9.13
CA ASN A 383 6.87 9.83 -9.62
C ASN A 383 6.25 8.43 -9.57
N ARG A 384 5.27 8.20 -8.70
CA ARG A 384 4.56 6.92 -8.60
C ARG A 384 3.38 6.82 -9.58
N ARG A 385 2.86 7.96 -10.08
CA ARG A 385 1.80 8.02 -11.10
C ARG A 385 2.33 7.81 -12.54
N SER A 386 3.62 8.01 -12.78
CA SER A 386 4.28 7.89 -14.09
C SER A 386 4.77 6.47 -14.34
#